data_70694a0308d216eedc31bdc5ef3ae2bd
#
_entry.id   70694a0308d216eedc31bdc5ef3ae2bd
#
_cell.length_a   1.000
_cell.length_b   1.000
_cell.length_c   1.000
_cell.angle_alpha   90.00
_cell.angle_beta   90.00
_cell.angle_gamma   90.00
#
_symmetry.space_group_name_H-M   'P 1'
#
loop_
_entity.id
_entity.type
_entity.pdbx_description
1 polymer ?
#
loop_
_entity_poly.entity_id
_entity_poly.type
_entity_poly.pdbx_seq_one_letter_code
_entity_poly.pdbx_strand_id
1 'polypeptide(L)'
;MTTSDIEIEQKLITNISKGILQSTKLETDDKVLARVTDGIYRLPGSAIRELISNAYDADAENVYVDTDVPRFNSMTIRDDGSGMSVNTLVNMLRHIGGSAKRTEKGISLKVTDEDDTSLSAIKKRKLIGKIGIGLFSVAQLVMLPTY
;
A
#
# COMPACT_ATOMS: atom_id res chain seq x y z
N MET A 1 -19.39 7.39 1.71
CA MET A 1 -19.51 6.07 1.07
C MET A 1 -20.96 5.85 0.69
N THR A 2 -21.25 5.63 -0.57
CA THR A 2 -22.62 5.35 -1.04
C THR A 2 -22.92 3.86 -0.85
N THR A 3 -24.19 3.49 -0.82
CA THR A 3 -24.62 2.07 -0.77
C THR A 3 -23.99 1.26 -1.91
N SER A 4 -23.89 1.85 -3.10
CA SER A 4 -23.23 1.27 -4.28
C SER A 4 -21.74 0.94 -4.05
N ASP A 5 -21.01 1.79 -3.31
CA ASP A 5 -19.58 1.57 -3.03
C ASP A 5 -19.36 0.35 -2.15
N ILE A 6 -20.23 0.15 -1.16
CA ILE A 6 -20.17 -1.00 -0.24
C ILE A 6 -20.44 -2.30 -1.00
N GLU A 7 -21.40 -2.32 -1.89
CA GLU A 7 -21.72 -3.51 -2.71
C GLU A 7 -20.56 -3.89 -3.64
N ILE A 8 -19.92 -2.91 -4.28
CA ILE A 8 -18.74 -3.13 -5.14
C ILE A 8 -17.58 -3.69 -4.32
N GLU A 9 -17.31 -3.14 -3.14
CA GLU A 9 -16.26 -3.66 -2.26
C GLU A 9 -16.50 -5.10 -1.83
N GLN A 10 -17.71 -5.43 -1.41
CA GLN A 10 -18.07 -6.80 -1.00
C GLN A 10 -17.93 -7.80 -2.16
N LYS A 11 -18.33 -7.40 -3.36
CA LYS A 11 -18.18 -8.23 -4.56
C LYS A 11 -16.71 -8.48 -4.90
N LEU A 12 -15.87 -7.44 -4.83
CA LEU A 12 -14.43 -7.58 -5.04
C LEU A 12 -13.79 -8.52 -4.03
N ILE A 13 -14.08 -8.33 -2.74
CA ILE A 13 -13.58 -9.18 -1.65
C ILE A 13 -13.95 -10.65 -1.89
N THR A 14 -15.21 -10.91 -2.21
CA THR A 14 -15.72 -12.27 -2.45
C THR A 14 -15.03 -12.94 -3.64
N ASN A 15 -14.84 -12.21 -4.73
CA ASN A 15 -14.25 -12.75 -5.95
C ASN A 15 -12.74 -12.99 -5.80
N ILE A 16 -12.01 -12.06 -5.18
CA ILE A 16 -10.57 -12.22 -4.91
C ILE A 16 -10.35 -13.41 -3.98
N SER A 17 -11.16 -13.57 -2.94
CA SER A 17 -11.07 -14.72 -2.02
C SER A 17 -11.31 -16.07 -2.71
N LYS A 18 -12.01 -16.08 -3.84
CA LYS A 18 -12.23 -17.26 -4.68
C LYS A 18 -11.16 -17.45 -5.77
N GLY A 19 -10.14 -16.61 -5.81
CA GLY A 19 -9.11 -16.63 -6.84
C GLY A 19 -9.60 -16.17 -8.22
N ILE A 20 -10.74 -15.48 -8.29
CA ILE A 20 -11.30 -14.98 -9.56
C ILE A 20 -10.63 -13.66 -9.90
N LEU A 21 -10.07 -13.58 -11.09
CA LEU A 21 -9.42 -12.37 -11.60
C LEU A 21 -10.43 -11.22 -11.66
N GLN A 22 -10.09 -10.09 -11.05
CA GLN A 22 -10.95 -8.92 -10.97
C GLN A 22 -10.22 -7.69 -11.47
N SER A 23 -10.98 -6.74 -12.00
CA SER A 23 -10.50 -5.38 -12.26
C SER A 23 -11.34 -4.38 -11.48
N THR A 24 -10.71 -3.36 -10.95
CA THR A 24 -11.39 -2.24 -10.29
C THR A 24 -10.76 -0.93 -10.71
N LYS A 25 -11.52 0.15 -10.66
CA LYS A 25 -11.01 1.50 -10.88
C LYS A 25 -10.32 1.99 -9.62
N LEU A 26 -9.13 2.53 -9.78
CA LEU A 26 -8.45 3.22 -8.68
C LEU A 26 -9.11 4.57 -8.43
N GLU A 27 -9.49 4.83 -7.19
CA GLU A 27 -9.99 6.13 -6.75
C GLU A 27 -8.88 6.85 -5.97
N THR A 28 -8.65 8.11 -6.28
CA THR A 28 -7.60 8.92 -5.67
C THR A 28 -8.19 10.02 -4.81
N ASP A 29 -7.62 10.22 -3.63
CA ASP A 29 -7.90 11.40 -2.81
C ASP A 29 -7.24 12.65 -3.45
N ASP A 30 -7.90 13.81 -3.36
CA ASP A 30 -7.39 15.09 -3.88
C ASP A 30 -6.00 15.44 -3.33
N LYS A 31 -5.69 15.01 -2.11
CA LYS A 31 -4.37 15.16 -1.49
C LYS A 31 -3.26 14.41 -2.23
N VAL A 32 -3.60 13.31 -2.89
CA VAL A 32 -2.66 12.53 -3.71
C VAL A 32 -2.36 13.26 -4.99
N LEU A 33 -3.40 13.79 -5.64
CA LEU A 33 -3.26 14.54 -6.88
C LEU A 33 -2.32 15.74 -6.69
N ALA A 34 -2.51 16.52 -5.61
CA ALA A 34 -1.64 17.63 -5.26
C ALA A 34 -0.19 17.19 -5.08
N ARG A 35 0.06 16.07 -4.38
CA ARG A 35 1.42 15.58 -4.10
C ARG A 35 2.12 14.96 -5.30
N VAL A 36 1.39 14.28 -6.17
CA VAL A 36 1.94 13.78 -7.44
C VAL A 36 2.32 14.95 -8.34
N THR A 37 1.51 16.01 -8.36
CA THR A 37 1.78 17.24 -9.11
C THR A 37 2.98 17.99 -8.54
N ASP A 38 3.17 18.00 -7.22
CA ASP A 38 4.32 18.63 -6.55
C ASP A 38 5.65 17.84 -6.71
N GLY A 39 5.62 16.70 -7.40
CA GLY A 39 6.82 15.94 -7.77
C GLY A 39 7.57 15.31 -6.59
N ILE A 40 6.86 14.92 -5.52
CA ILE A 40 7.45 14.34 -4.30
C ILE A 40 8.25 13.06 -4.59
N TYR A 41 7.89 12.33 -5.63
CA TYR A 41 8.57 11.08 -6.02
C TYR A 41 9.45 11.27 -7.28
N ARG A 42 10.36 12.23 -7.23
CA ARG A 42 11.29 12.45 -8.36
C ARG A 42 12.37 11.39 -8.51
N LEU A 43 12.58 10.58 -7.49
CA LEU A 43 13.68 9.61 -7.44
C LEU A 43 13.16 8.18 -7.21
N PRO A 44 13.59 7.19 -8.01
CA PRO A 44 13.25 5.78 -7.80
C PRO A 44 13.57 5.28 -6.39
N GLY A 45 14.64 5.78 -5.77
CA GLY A 45 15.00 5.47 -4.39
C GLY A 45 13.93 5.86 -3.35
N SER A 46 13.11 6.86 -3.64
CA SER A 46 11.99 7.24 -2.77
C SER A 46 10.89 6.17 -2.78
N ALA A 47 10.64 5.56 -3.93
CA ALA A 47 9.68 4.47 -4.07
C ALA A 47 10.14 3.22 -3.28
N ILE A 48 11.42 2.85 -3.39
CA ILE A 48 11.98 1.73 -2.63
C ILE A 48 11.89 2.01 -1.12
N ARG A 49 12.23 3.21 -0.69
CA ARG A 49 12.12 3.61 0.73
C ARG A 49 10.67 3.46 1.23
N GLU A 50 9.68 3.86 0.45
CA GLU A 50 8.27 3.75 0.84
C GLU A 50 7.84 2.28 0.98
N LEU A 51 8.29 1.39 0.08
CA LEU A 51 8.01 -0.04 0.18
C LEU A 51 8.65 -0.66 1.43
N ILE A 52 9.91 -0.29 1.74
CA ILE A 52 10.58 -0.73 2.97
C ILE A 52 9.86 -0.18 4.22
N SER A 53 9.39 1.07 4.19
CA SER A 53 8.61 1.66 5.27
C SER A 53 7.29 0.94 5.48
N ASN A 54 6.63 0.49 4.41
CA ASN A 54 5.40 -0.29 4.50
C ASN A 54 5.66 -1.67 5.11
N ALA A 55 6.76 -2.34 4.74
CA ALA A 55 7.17 -3.60 5.34
C ALA A 55 7.45 -3.44 6.85
N TYR A 56 8.16 -2.38 7.25
CA TYR A 56 8.40 -2.07 8.66
C TYR A 56 7.09 -1.85 9.42
N ASP A 57 6.16 -1.09 8.87
CA ASP A 57 4.85 -0.83 9.47
C ASP A 57 3.98 -2.09 9.53
N ALA A 58 4.25 -3.08 8.67
CA ALA A 58 3.64 -4.41 8.69
C ALA A 58 4.39 -5.40 9.60
N ASP A 59 5.25 -4.91 10.50
CA ASP A 59 6.00 -5.70 11.47
C ASP A 59 7.03 -6.67 10.88
N ALA A 60 7.47 -6.47 9.63
CA ALA A 60 8.51 -7.28 9.00
C ALA A 60 9.83 -7.24 9.78
N GLU A 61 10.54 -8.35 9.83
CA GLU A 61 11.92 -8.44 10.32
C GLU A 61 12.93 -8.31 9.19
N ASN A 62 12.57 -8.84 8.01
CA ASN A 62 13.42 -8.85 6.86
C ASN A 62 12.70 -8.29 5.63
N VAL A 63 13.44 -7.53 4.84
CA VAL A 63 13.01 -7.07 3.52
C VAL A 63 14.08 -7.47 2.52
N TYR A 64 13.69 -8.22 1.50
CA TYR A 64 14.56 -8.69 0.43
C TYR A 64 14.33 -7.87 -0.82
N VAL A 65 15.39 -7.32 -1.39
CA VAL A 65 15.37 -6.56 -2.65
C VAL A 65 16.26 -7.26 -3.64
N ASP A 66 15.67 -7.75 -4.72
CA ASP A 66 16.37 -8.38 -5.84
C ASP A 66 16.19 -7.53 -7.10
N THR A 67 17.26 -7.26 -7.82
CA THR A 67 17.27 -6.37 -8.99
C THR A 67 17.58 -7.08 -10.31
N ASP A 68 17.52 -8.41 -10.36
CA ASP A 68 17.80 -9.18 -11.57
C ASP A 68 19.15 -8.82 -12.24
N VAL A 69 20.21 -8.65 -11.42
CA VAL A 69 21.56 -8.34 -11.92
C VAL A 69 22.06 -9.49 -12.83
N PRO A 70 22.65 -9.20 -14.00
CA PRO A 70 23.06 -7.89 -14.54
C PRO A 70 22.03 -7.24 -15.48
N ARG A 71 20.87 -7.83 -15.70
CA ARG A 71 19.90 -7.40 -16.72
C ARG A 71 19.12 -6.17 -16.31
N PHE A 72 18.83 -6.03 -15.02
CA PHE A 72 17.98 -4.94 -14.45
C PHE A 72 16.61 -4.79 -15.14
N ASN A 73 16.05 -5.90 -15.63
CA ASN A 73 14.73 -5.92 -16.28
C ASN A 73 13.58 -6.02 -15.27
N SER A 74 13.87 -6.49 -14.07
CA SER A 74 12.90 -6.64 -13.01
C SER A 74 13.48 -6.28 -11.66
N MET A 75 12.60 -5.86 -10.75
CA MET A 75 12.91 -5.69 -9.34
C MET A 75 11.86 -6.42 -8.53
N THR A 76 12.29 -7.25 -7.60
CA THR A 76 11.41 -7.92 -6.65
C THR A 76 11.69 -7.41 -5.26
N ILE A 77 10.65 -6.96 -4.56
CA ILE A 77 10.72 -6.59 -3.15
C ILE A 77 9.77 -7.52 -2.40
N ARG A 78 10.31 -8.23 -1.42
CA ARG A 78 9.56 -9.17 -0.58
C ARG A 78 9.89 -8.92 0.88
N ASP A 79 8.88 -8.96 1.72
CA ASP A 79 9.00 -8.87 3.17
C ASP A 79 8.38 -10.10 3.85
N ASP A 80 8.69 -10.27 5.13
CA ASP A 80 8.15 -11.30 6.02
C ASP A 80 7.16 -10.71 7.04
N GLY A 81 6.60 -9.55 6.76
CA GLY A 81 5.62 -8.89 7.62
C GLY A 81 4.28 -9.60 7.69
N SER A 82 3.36 -9.03 8.48
CA SER A 82 2.01 -9.58 8.69
C SER A 82 1.14 -9.62 7.43
N GLY A 83 1.59 -8.98 6.35
CA GLY A 83 0.81 -8.84 5.14
C GLY A 83 -0.43 -7.99 5.33
N MET A 84 -1.41 -8.18 4.47
CA MET A 84 -2.71 -7.49 4.59
C MET A 84 -3.87 -8.42 4.21
N SER A 85 -5.00 -8.23 4.85
CA SER A 85 -6.23 -8.93 4.50
C SER A 85 -6.75 -8.48 3.13
N VAL A 86 -7.60 -9.31 2.50
CA VAL A 86 -8.26 -8.92 1.24
C VAL A 86 -9.06 -7.63 1.41
N ASN A 87 -9.72 -7.44 2.55
CA ASN A 87 -10.45 -6.21 2.87
C ASN A 87 -9.52 -4.99 2.89
N THR A 88 -8.36 -5.14 3.52
CA THR A 88 -7.34 -4.07 3.58
C THR A 88 -6.82 -3.72 2.19
N LEU A 89 -6.53 -4.75 1.37
CA LEU A 89 -6.07 -4.57 -0.01
C LEU A 89 -7.10 -3.83 -0.86
N VAL A 90 -8.35 -4.28 -0.87
CA VAL A 90 -9.43 -3.65 -1.63
C VAL A 90 -9.64 -2.20 -1.19
N ASN A 91 -9.63 -1.95 0.12
CA ASN A 91 -9.76 -0.61 0.66
C ASN A 91 -8.60 0.30 0.23
N MET A 92 -7.37 -0.20 0.26
CA MET A 92 -6.18 0.53 -0.17
C MET A 92 -6.25 0.86 -1.67
N LEU A 93 -6.68 -0.08 -2.51
CA LEU A 93 -6.81 0.14 -3.95
C LEU A 93 -7.90 1.16 -4.32
N ARG A 94 -8.99 1.19 -3.56
CA ARG A 94 -10.11 2.11 -3.83
C ARG A 94 -9.92 3.50 -3.23
N HIS A 95 -9.12 3.63 -2.19
CA HIS A 95 -8.94 4.90 -1.47
C HIS A 95 -7.46 5.25 -1.35
N ILE A 96 -6.79 5.34 -2.51
CA ILE A 96 -5.38 5.69 -2.55
C ILE A 96 -5.18 7.11 -2.01
N GLY A 97 -4.29 7.25 -1.03
CA GLY A 97 -4.00 8.52 -0.35
C GLY A 97 -4.77 8.73 0.96
N GLY A 98 -5.85 8.00 1.17
CA GLY A 98 -6.51 7.91 2.48
C GLY A 98 -5.80 6.88 3.36
N SER A 99 -4.73 7.26 4.05
CA SER A 99 -4.05 6.32 4.94
C SER A 99 -4.99 5.87 6.07
N ALA A 100 -5.23 4.56 6.14
CA ALA A 100 -5.92 3.96 7.29
C ALA A 100 -5.03 3.92 8.54
N LYS A 101 -3.71 4.05 8.37
CA LYS A 101 -2.75 4.09 9.48
C LYS A 101 -3.07 5.26 10.40
N ARG A 102 -2.95 5.05 11.70
CA ARG A 102 -3.22 6.05 12.76
C ARG A 102 -4.68 6.53 12.84
N THR A 103 -5.61 5.69 12.44
CA THR A 103 -7.04 5.98 12.52
C THR A 103 -7.79 4.78 13.08
N GLU A 104 -9.03 4.99 13.56
CA GLU A 104 -9.92 3.90 13.97
C GLU A 104 -10.15 2.88 12.84
N LYS A 105 -10.11 3.33 11.58
CA LYS A 105 -10.15 2.45 10.41
C LYS A 105 -8.93 1.52 10.36
N GLY A 106 -7.76 1.97 10.81
CA GLY A 106 -6.56 1.15 10.91
C GLY A 106 -6.73 -0.01 11.88
N ILE A 107 -7.38 0.22 13.01
CA ILE A 107 -7.72 -0.84 13.99
C ILE A 107 -8.65 -1.87 13.34
N SER A 108 -9.74 -1.43 12.71
CA SER A 108 -10.71 -2.32 12.06
C SER A 108 -10.08 -3.16 10.94
N LEU A 109 -9.05 -2.66 10.27
CA LEU A 109 -8.28 -3.34 9.23
C LEU A 109 -7.07 -4.12 9.78
N LYS A 110 -6.85 -4.13 11.10
CA LYS A 110 -5.74 -4.79 11.81
C LYS A 110 -4.35 -4.35 11.30
N VAL A 111 -4.19 -3.09 10.94
CA VAL A 111 -2.90 -2.51 10.50
C VAL A 111 -2.24 -1.67 11.60
N THR A 112 -2.99 -1.32 12.64
CA THR A 112 -2.50 -0.56 13.79
C THR A 112 -2.89 -1.24 15.09
N ASP A 113 -2.21 -0.88 16.16
CA ASP A 113 -2.54 -1.30 17.52
C ASP A 113 -3.93 -0.82 17.95
N GLU A 114 -4.60 -1.60 18.82
CA GLU A 114 -5.95 -1.31 19.30
C GLU A 114 -5.96 -0.15 20.31
N ASP A 115 -4.92 -0.04 21.13
CA ASP A 115 -4.80 0.97 22.19
C ASP A 115 -4.11 2.25 21.70
N ASP A 116 -3.13 2.12 20.79
CA ASP A 116 -2.37 3.24 20.24
C ASP A 116 -2.22 3.12 18.72
N THR A 117 -3.04 3.86 17.99
CA THR A 117 -3.03 3.87 16.52
C THR A 117 -1.73 4.42 15.88
N SER A 118 -0.80 4.93 16.68
CA SER A 118 0.52 5.32 16.21
C SER A 118 1.51 4.16 16.13
N LEU A 119 1.11 2.99 16.64
CA LEU A 119 1.91 1.76 16.71
C LEU A 119 1.42 0.71 15.73
N SER A 120 2.33 -0.18 15.32
CA SER A 120 1.99 -1.37 14.51
C SER A 120 1.22 -2.40 15.33
N ALA A 121 0.43 -3.24 14.66
CA ALA A 121 -0.53 -4.12 15.32
C ALA A 121 0.12 -5.18 16.22
N ILE A 122 1.25 -5.75 15.82
CA ILE A 122 1.87 -6.91 16.50
C ILE A 122 3.06 -6.49 17.35
N LYS A 123 4.07 -5.86 16.74
CA LYS A 123 5.34 -5.54 17.43
C LYS A 123 5.35 -4.19 18.14
N LYS A 124 4.24 -3.47 18.07
CA LYS A 124 4.08 -2.14 18.71
C LYS A 124 5.19 -1.17 18.30
N ARG A 125 5.63 -1.24 17.05
CA ARG A 125 6.61 -0.32 16.46
C ARG A 125 5.94 1.00 16.11
N LYS A 126 6.64 2.10 16.30
CA LYS A 126 6.13 3.41 15.88
C LYS A 126 6.00 3.44 14.35
N LEU A 127 4.79 3.69 13.85
CA LEU A 127 4.53 3.76 12.42
C LEU A 127 5.27 4.94 11.79
N ILE A 128 6.00 4.67 10.70
CA ILE A 128 6.79 5.67 9.96
C ILE A 128 6.13 6.09 8.65
N GLY A 129 5.34 5.21 8.02
CA GLY A 129 4.57 5.54 6.82
C GLY A 129 3.49 6.58 7.12
N LYS A 130 3.50 7.70 6.38
CA LYS A 130 2.65 8.86 6.70
C LYS A 130 1.49 9.08 5.72
N ILE A 131 1.60 8.60 4.49
CA ILE A 131 0.88 9.22 3.38
C ILE A 131 -0.12 8.27 2.68
N GLY A 132 0.03 6.95 2.84
CA GLY A 132 -0.86 5.97 2.20
C GLY A 132 -0.82 5.95 0.66
N ILE A 133 0.24 6.49 0.06
CA ILE A 133 0.43 6.56 -1.39
C ILE A 133 1.55 5.63 -1.89
N GLY A 134 2.02 4.71 -1.03
CA GLY A 134 3.09 3.78 -1.37
C GLY A 134 2.80 2.95 -2.63
N LEU A 135 1.53 2.69 -2.94
CA LEU A 135 1.16 1.99 -4.16
C LEU A 135 1.50 2.81 -5.44
N PHE A 136 1.39 4.14 -5.39
CA PHE A 136 1.81 4.99 -6.51
C PHE A 136 3.32 5.03 -6.71
N SER A 137 4.09 4.80 -5.65
CA SER A 137 5.54 4.77 -5.76
C SER A 137 6.01 3.61 -6.64
N VAL A 138 5.27 2.48 -6.65
CA VAL A 138 5.56 1.34 -7.52
C VAL A 138 5.42 1.71 -8.99
N ALA A 139 4.43 2.54 -9.36
CA ALA A 139 4.25 2.98 -10.73
C ALA A 139 5.47 3.72 -11.29
N GLN A 140 6.21 4.43 -10.45
CA GLN A 140 7.45 5.11 -10.85
C GLN A 140 8.61 4.16 -11.15
N LEU A 141 8.63 2.98 -10.50
CA LEU A 141 9.64 1.95 -10.77
C LEU A 141 9.36 1.22 -12.07
N VAL A 142 8.10 1.19 -12.53
CA VAL A 142 7.64 0.50 -13.73
C VAL A 142 7.59 1.41 -14.96
N MET A 143 7.45 2.72 -14.77
CA MET A 143 7.51 3.71 -15.85
C MET A 143 8.97 3.99 -16.23
N LEU A 144 9.63 3.03 -16.83
CA LEU A 144 10.82 3.33 -17.62
C LEU A 144 10.35 3.92 -18.97
N PRO A 145 10.93 5.04 -19.42
CA PRO A 145 10.59 5.58 -20.73
C PRO A 145 10.95 4.53 -21.77
N THR A 146 9.96 4.12 -22.55
CA THR A 146 10.20 3.44 -23.83
C THR A 146 10.84 4.46 -24.72
N TYR A 147 12.14 4.33 -24.96
CA TYR A 147 12.87 5.04 -26.01
C TYR A 147 12.47 4.50 -27.39
#